data_eaa5717750605f2c17aa37e5c256bf44
#
_entry.id   eaa5717750605f2c17aa37e5c256bf44
#
_cell.length_a   1.000
_cell.length_b   1.000
_cell.length_c   1.000
_cell.angle_alpha   90.00
_cell.angle_beta   90.00
_cell.angle_gamma   90.00
#
_symmetry.space_group_name_H-M   'P 1'
#
loop_
_entity.id
_entity.type
_entity.pdbx_description
1 polymer ?
#
loop_
_entity_poly.entity_id
_entity_poly.type
_entity_poly.pdbx_seq_one_letter_code
_entity_poly.pdbx_strand_id
1 'polypeptide(L)'
;MKKIIVTGGLGFIGSNLVHMLIKKKFFVINIDKVSYASNFYNLKNLPKKNYKFIKLDICNKKKLQNILKLYKPKCIFNLAAETHVDRSIDGPKNFINSNIIGTFNLLECFREHIKNNHKSKLIHISTDEVYGDVLHGRSKESDAYIPSSPYAATKASSDHLVYS
;
A
#
# COMPACT_ATOMS: atom_id res chain seq x y z
N MET A 1 -14.41 8.06 -16.25
CA MET A 1 -13.45 8.52 -15.20
C MET A 1 -12.40 7.43 -14.98
N LYS A 2 -11.09 7.78 -14.92
CA LYS A 2 -10.04 6.80 -14.65
C LYS A 2 -10.16 6.32 -13.20
N LYS A 3 -10.10 5.00 -12.99
CA LYS A 3 -10.21 4.37 -11.68
C LYS A 3 -8.82 4.13 -11.09
N ILE A 4 -8.65 4.46 -9.82
CA ILE A 4 -7.41 4.28 -9.06
C ILE A 4 -7.74 3.51 -7.79
N ILE A 5 -6.93 2.51 -7.47
CA ILE A 5 -6.98 1.83 -6.17
C ILE A 5 -5.93 2.46 -5.25
N VAL A 6 -6.31 2.72 -4.01
CA VAL A 6 -5.41 3.07 -2.92
C VAL A 6 -5.59 2.03 -1.83
N THR A 7 -4.56 1.28 -1.48
CA THR A 7 -4.57 0.40 -0.30
C THR A 7 -4.01 1.16 0.89
N GLY A 8 -4.55 0.93 2.09
CA GLY A 8 -4.17 1.69 3.29
C GLY A 8 -4.67 3.15 3.28
N GLY A 9 -5.76 3.42 2.55
CA GLY A 9 -6.26 4.79 2.36
C GLY A 9 -6.98 5.39 3.57
N LEU A 10 -7.16 4.67 4.69
CA LEU A 10 -7.62 5.23 5.96
C LEU A 10 -6.47 5.69 6.85
N GLY A 11 -5.22 5.36 6.52
CA GLY A 11 -4.03 5.84 7.21
C GLY A 11 -3.73 7.31 6.91
N PHE A 12 -2.70 7.87 7.59
CA PHE A 12 -2.34 9.29 7.47
C PHE A 12 -1.98 9.69 6.04
N ILE A 13 -0.99 9.04 5.43
CA ILE A 13 -0.55 9.36 4.06
C ILE A 13 -1.64 8.99 3.05
N GLY A 14 -2.25 7.80 3.22
CA GLY A 14 -3.27 7.29 2.31
C GLY A 14 -4.50 8.18 2.20
N SER A 15 -5.00 8.73 3.32
CA SER A 15 -6.16 9.62 3.31
C SER A 15 -5.88 10.93 2.57
N ASN A 16 -4.69 11.51 2.74
CA ASN A 16 -4.26 12.69 1.99
C ASN A 16 -4.16 12.42 0.48
N LEU A 17 -3.61 11.26 0.10
CA LEU A 17 -3.57 10.83 -1.30
C LEU A 17 -4.98 10.66 -1.89
N VAL A 18 -5.91 10.05 -1.14
CA VAL A 18 -7.31 9.89 -1.57
C VAL A 18 -7.95 11.25 -1.86
N HIS A 19 -7.80 12.23 -0.96
CA HIS A 19 -8.31 13.59 -1.18
C HIS A 19 -7.71 14.24 -2.44
N MET A 20 -6.40 14.14 -2.63
CA MET A 20 -5.72 14.69 -3.79
C MET A 20 -6.22 14.06 -5.10
N LEU A 21 -6.38 12.74 -5.13
CA LEU A 21 -6.86 12.02 -6.31
C LEU A 21 -8.32 12.38 -6.67
N ILE A 22 -9.18 12.52 -5.66
CA ILE A 22 -10.57 12.95 -5.86
C ILE A 22 -10.63 14.39 -6.38
N LYS A 23 -9.82 15.30 -5.83
CA LYS A 23 -9.68 16.68 -6.33
C LYS A 23 -9.24 16.70 -7.81
N LYS A 24 -8.39 15.75 -8.21
CA LYS A 24 -7.98 15.55 -9.61
C LYS A 24 -9.00 14.79 -10.47
N LYS A 25 -10.24 14.62 -9.98
CA LYS A 25 -11.37 13.99 -10.68
C LYS A 25 -11.16 12.52 -11.05
N PHE A 26 -10.36 11.75 -10.28
CA PHE A 26 -10.31 10.30 -10.37
C PHE A 26 -11.46 9.65 -9.59
N PHE A 27 -11.81 8.42 -9.98
CA PHE A 27 -12.65 7.54 -9.16
C PHE A 27 -11.72 6.70 -8.27
N VAL A 28 -11.78 6.89 -6.97
CA VAL A 28 -10.89 6.23 -6.02
C VAL A 28 -11.60 5.07 -5.33
N ILE A 29 -11.01 3.89 -5.43
CA ILE A 29 -11.37 2.70 -4.67
C ILE A 29 -10.35 2.59 -3.53
N ASN A 30 -10.79 2.90 -2.32
CA ASN A 30 -9.97 2.79 -1.11
C ASN A 30 -10.17 1.41 -0.49
N ILE A 31 -9.08 0.64 -0.39
CA ILE A 31 -9.05 -0.68 0.24
C ILE A 31 -8.28 -0.55 1.55
N ASP A 32 -8.93 -0.90 2.68
CA ASP A 32 -8.28 -0.86 3.99
C ASP A 32 -8.82 -1.99 4.87
N LYS A 33 -7.96 -2.64 5.66
CA LYS A 33 -8.39 -3.70 6.59
C LYS A 33 -9.04 -3.15 7.85
N VAL A 34 -8.90 -1.85 8.11
CA VAL A 34 -9.33 -1.15 9.31
C VAL A 34 -8.55 -1.64 10.53
N SER A 35 -7.31 -1.19 10.64
CA SER A 35 -6.42 -1.43 11.79
C SER A 35 -6.49 -0.27 12.79
N TYR A 36 -5.69 -0.34 13.83
CA TYR A 36 -5.56 0.74 14.82
C TYR A 36 -5.13 2.10 14.24
N ALA A 37 -4.42 2.10 13.13
CA ALA A 37 -3.97 3.32 12.44
C ALA A 37 -5.01 3.90 11.48
N SER A 38 -6.14 3.22 11.29
CA SER A 38 -7.19 3.62 10.34
C SER A 38 -8.12 4.65 10.97
N ASN A 39 -8.38 5.76 10.26
CA ASN A 39 -9.30 6.79 10.73
C ASN A 39 -10.30 7.20 9.63
N PHE A 40 -11.56 6.79 9.80
CA PHE A 40 -12.65 7.15 8.89
C PHE A 40 -12.95 8.64 8.86
N TYR A 41 -12.65 9.36 9.94
CA TYR A 41 -12.93 10.79 10.05
C TYR A 41 -12.18 11.60 8.98
N ASN A 42 -10.98 11.15 8.60
CA ASN A 42 -10.20 11.79 7.56
C ASN A 42 -10.91 11.83 6.20
N LEU A 43 -11.86 10.93 5.94
CA LEU A 43 -12.52 10.78 4.63
C LEU A 43 -14.05 10.98 4.69
N LYS A 44 -14.60 11.52 5.79
CA LYS A 44 -16.06 11.63 6.04
C LYS A 44 -16.82 12.46 5.00
N ASN A 45 -16.20 13.47 4.41
CA ASN A 45 -16.86 14.44 3.53
C ASN A 45 -16.58 14.19 2.04
N LEU A 46 -16.13 12.99 1.66
CA LEU A 46 -15.85 12.70 0.27
C LEU A 46 -17.11 12.50 -0.58
N PRO A 47 -17.13 12.99 -1.83
CA PRO A 47 -18.28 12.82 -2.72
C PRO A 47 -18.43 11.34 -3.13
N LYS A 48 -19.55 10.72 -2.75
CA LYS A 48 -19.85 9.30 -3.03
C LYS A 48 -19.71 8.91 -4.51
N LYS A 49 -19.95 9.85 -5.42
CA LYS A 49 -19.85 9.61 -6.88
C LYS A 49 -18.43 9.32 -7.35
N ASN A 50 -17.40 9.74 -6.60
CA ASN A 50 -15.98 9.59 -6.98
C ASN A 50 -15.18 8.71 -6.02
N TYR A 51 -15.84 8.13 -5.00
CA TYR A 51 -15.19 7.40 -3.94
C TYR A 51 -15.95 6.12 -3.57
N LYS A 52 -15.22 5.02 -3.42
CA LYS A 52 -15.72 3.75 -2.90
C LYS A 52 -14.77 3.22 -1.85
N PHE A 53 -15.27 3.00 -0.66
CA PHE A 53 -14.55 2.27 0.39
C PHE A 53 -14.86 0.77 0.32
N ILE A 54 -13.83 -0.05 0.50
CA ILE A 54 -13.94 -1.51 0.59
C ILE A 54 -13.09 -1.97 1.79
N LYS A 55 -13.76 -2.51 2.82
CA LYS A 55 -13.06 -3.15 3.94
C LYS A 55 -12.50 -4.48 3.48
N LEU A 56 -11.19 -4.55 3.33
CA LEU A 56 -10.49 -5.75 2.90
C LEU A 56 -9.03 -5.73 3.33
N ASP A 57 -8.55 -6.87 3.83
CA ASP A 57 -7.12 -7.13 4.01
C ASP A 57 -6.53 -7.59 2.66
N ILE A 58 -5.41 -6.99 2.25
CA ILE A 58 -4.69 -7.35 1.01
C ILE A 58 -4.11 -8.78 1.07
N CYS A 59 -4.05 -9.40 2.25
CA CYS A 59 -3.75 -10.81 2.41
C CYS A 59 -4.84 -11.72 1.83
N ASN A 60 -6.05 -11.22 1.61
CA ASN A 60 -7.12 -11.99 0.96
C ASN A 60 -7.02 -11.89 -0.58
N LYS A 61 -6.12 -12.69 -1.16
CA LYS A 61 -5.83 -12.71 -2.60
C LYS A 61 -7.08 -12.85 -3.46
N LYS A 62 -7.99 -13.78 -3.12
CA LYS A 62 -9.21 -14.04 -3.92
C LYS A 62 -10.12 -12.82 -4.03
N LYS A 63 -10.39 -12.16 -2.90
CA LYS A 63 -11.22 -10.94 -2.89
C LYS A 63 -10.52 -9.80 -3.60
N LEU A 64 -9.22 -9.63 -3.41
CA LEU A 64 -8.41 -8.61 -4.07
C LEU A 64 -8.43 -8.78 -5.60
N GLN A 65 -8.26 -10.01 -6.10
CA GLN A 65 -8.34 -10.33 -7.52
C GLN A 65 -9.71 -9.98 -8.13
N ASN A 66 -10.80 -10.27 -7.41
CA ASN A 66 -12.16 -9.92 -7.85
C ASN A 66 -12.33 -8.40 -7.95
N ILE A 67 -11.76 -7.62 -7.03
CA ILE A 67 -11.79 -6.16 -7.08
C ILE A 67 -11.03 -5.64 -8.30
N LEU A 68 -9.84 -6.15 -8.59
CA LEU A 68 -9.07 -5.74 -9.77
C LEU A 68 -9.81 -6.06 -11.07
N LYS A 69 -10.44 -7.24 -11.16
CA LYS A 69 -11.27 -7.63 -12.31
C LYS A 69 -12.48 -6.71 -12.50
N LEU A 70 -13.17 -6.36 -11.41
CA LEU A 70 -14.38 -5.53 -11.42
C LEU A 70 -14.07 -4.07 -11.78
N TYR A 71 -13.06 -3.49 -11.16
CA TYR A 71 -12.78 -2.06 -11.31
C TYR A 71 -11.82 -1.73 -12.44
N LYS A 72 -10.96 -2.67 -12.83
CA LYS A 72 -9.93 -2.50 -13.89
C LYS A 72 -9.14 -1.19 -13.70
N PRO A 73 -8.43 -1.03 -12.56
CA PRO A 73 -7.77 0.22 -12.22
C PRO A 73 -6.66 0.55 -13.21
N LYS A 74 -6.44 1.85 -13.48
CA LYS A 74 -5.31 2.35 -14.27
C LYS A 74 -4.06 2.55 -13.42
N CYS A 75 -4.22 2.67 -12.10
CA CYS A 75 -3.12 2.76 -11.17
C CYS A 75 -3.54 2.17 -9.83
N ILE A 76 -2.59 1.54 -9.15
CA ILE A 76 -2.70 1.08 -7.78
C ILE A 76 -1.60 1.76 -6.98
N PHE A 77 -1.97 2.45 -5.90
CA PHE A 77 -1.03 2.93 -4.89
C PHE A 77 -1.08 1.99 -3.69
N ASN A 78 0.03 1.31 -3.41
CA ASN A 78 0.14 0.41 -2.27
C ASN A 78 0.75 1.12 -1.08
N LEU A 79 -0.13 1.57 -0.16
CA LEU A 79 0.26 2.16 1.13
C LEU A 79 -0.15 1.28 2.31
N ALA A 80 -0.83 0.14 2.05
CA ALA A 80 -1.20 -0.79 3.12
C ALA A 80 0.06 -1.42 3.73
N ALA A 81 0.31 -1.10 4.98
CA ALA A 81 1.42 -1.64 5.76
C ALA A 81 1.14 -1.54 7.26
N GLU A 82 1.75 -2.40 8.06
CA GLU A 82 2.01 -2.15 9.46
C GLU A 82 3.30 -1.31 9.54
N THR A 83 3.30 -0.21 10.32
CA THR A 83 4.36 0.81 10.24
C THR A 83 5.01 1.19 11.57
N HIS A 84 4.49 0.72 12.69
CA HIS A 84 4.99 1.12 14.01
C HIS A 84 6.17 0.26 14.44
N VAL A 85 7.38 0.83 14.46
CA VAL A 85 8.64 0.12 14.72
C VAL A 85 8.61 -0.68 16.03
N ASP A 86 8.30 -0.03 17.18
CA ASP A 86 8.29 -0.71 18.47
C ASP A 86 7.34 -1.91 18.49
N ARG A 87 6.15 -1.78 17.89
CA ARG A 87 5.22 -2.90 17.76
C ARG A 87 5.76 -4.03 16.88
N SER A 88 6.67 -3.72 15.96
CA SER A 88 7.29 -4.76 15.13
C SER A 88 8.29 -5.61 15.92
N ILE A 89 8.89 -5.01 16.93
CA ILE A 89 9.81 -5.71 17.85
C ILE A 89 9.03 -6.66 18.75
N ASP A 90 7.92 -6.19 19.34
CA ASP A 90 7.08 -6.99 20.23
C ASP A 90 6.31 -8.10 19.51
N GLY A 91 5.87 -7.87 18.25
CA GLY A 91 5.03 -8.80 17.52
C GLY A 91 5.22 -8.74 16.00
N PRO A 92 6.30 -9.27 15.42
CA PRO A 92 6.64 -9.12 14.00
C PRO A 92 5.68 -9.83 13.05
N LYS A 93 4.91 -10.81 13.51
CA LYS A 93 4.02 -11.63 12.67
C LYS A 93 3.04 -10.81 11.83
N ASN A 94 2.44 -9.76 12.42
CA ASN A 94 1.50 -8.90 11.71
C ASN A 94 2.18 -8.11 10.60
N PHE A 95 3.44 -7.71 10.82
CA PHE A 95 4.26 -7.01 9.83
C PHE A 95 4.63 -7.92 8.66
N ILE A 96 5.04 -9.15 8.92
CA ILE A 96 5.30 -10.16 7.89
C ILE A 96 4.03 -10.38 7.05
N ASN A 97 2.89 -10.59 7.68
CA ASN A 97 1.65 -10.83 6.98
C ASN A 97 1.24 -9.62 6.11
N SER A 98 1.16 -8.42 6.71
CA SER A 98 0.69 -7.24 5.97
C SER A 98 1.70 -6.78 4.93
N ASN A 99 2.98 -6.65 5.31
CA ASN A 99 3.97 -6.00 4.46
C ASN A 99 4.54 -6.96 3.41
N ILE A 100 4.80 -8.22 3.74
CA ILE A 100 5.37 -9.19 2.80
C ILE A 100 4.28 -9.95 2.07
N ILE A 101 3.46 -10.73 2.80
CA ILE A 101 2.44 -11.60 2.17
C ILE A 101 1.35 -10.76 1.48
N GLY A 102 0.91 -9.66 2.11
CA GLY A 102 -0.06 -8.74 1.51
C GLY A 102 0.46 -8.11 0.22
N THR A 103 1.72 -7.65 0.22
CA THR A 103 2.35 -7.08 -0.99
C THR A 103 2.53 -8.16 -2.07
N PHE A 104 3.02 -9.34 -1.73
CA PHE A 104 3.12 -10.48 -2.66
C PHE A 104 1.77 -10.79 -3.32
N ASN A 105 0.69 -10.89 -2.54
CA ASN A 105 -0.65 -11.14 -3.08
C ASN A 105 -1.12 -10.03 -4.02
N LEU A 106 -0.83 -8.76 -3.66
CA LEU A 106 -1.16 -7.63 -4.52
C LEU A 106 -0.39 -7.68 -5.84
N LEU A 107 0.90 -8.00 -5.81
CA LEU A 107 1.74 -8.14 -7.01
C LEU A 107 1.23 -9.27 -7.91
N GLU A 108 0.88 -10.42 -7.35
CA GLU A 108 0.30 -11.53 -8.10
C GLU A 108 -1.03 -11.14 -8.76
N CYS A 109 -1.92 -10.47 -8.03
CA CYS A 109 -3.17 -9.96 -8.58
C CYS A 109 -2.93 -8.91 -9.67
N PHE A 110 -1.92 -8.05 -9.49
CA PHE A 110 -1.55 -7.03 -10.46
C PHE A 110 -0.92 -7.66 -11.72
N ARG A 111 -0.05 -8.65 -11.57
CA ARG A 111 0.53 -9.40 -12.70
C ARG A 111 -0.55 -10.01 -13.60
N GLU A 112 -1.60 -10.60 -13.01
CA GLU A 112 -2.76 -11.08 -13.78
C GLU A 112 -3.56 -9.93 -14.41
N HIS A 113 -3.71 -8.82 -13.70
CA HIS A 113 -4.45 -7.67 -14.19
C HIS A 113 -3.81 -7.03 -15.43
N ILE A 114 -2.47 -6.90 -15.47
CA ILE A 114 -1.77 -6.24 -16.58
C ILE A 114 -1.77 -7.07 -17.87
N LYS A 115 -2.03 -8.39 -17.84
CA LYS A 115 -2.17 -9.20 -19.06
C LYS A 115 -3.19 -8.60 -20.03
N ASN A 116 -4.27 -8.01 -19.50
CA ASN A 116 -5.34 -7.37 -20.29
C ASN A 116 -5.40 -5.84 -20.12
N ASN A 117 -4.48 -5.26 -19.37
CA ASN A 117 -4.46 -3.83 -19.01
C ASN A 117 -3.02 -3.30 -18.96
N HIS A 118 -2.25 -3.49 -20.03
CA HIS A 118 -0.80 -3.24 -20.13
C HIS A 118 -0.35 -1.82 -19.72
N LYS A 119 -1.25 -0.82 -19.75
CA LYS A 119 -0.95 0.57 -19.36
C LYS A 119 -1.23 0.85 -17.89
N SER A 120 -1.63 -0.15 -17.11
CA SER A 120 -1.82 0.02 -15.67
C SER A 120 -0.47 0.05 -14.96
N LYS A 121 -0.41 0.80 -13.83
CA LYS A 121 0.80 0.96 -13.03
C LYS A 121 0.51 0.56 -11.58
N LEU A 122 1.52 0.03 -10.92
CA LEU A 122 1.55 -0.16 -9.46
C LEU A 122 2.66 0.74 -8.92
N ILE A 123 2.33 1.50 -7.88
CA ILE A 123 3.26 2.36 -7.15
C ILE A 123 3.27 1.86 -5.72
N HIS A 124 4.39 1.32 -5.28
CA HIS A 124 4.61 0.86 -3.91
C HIS A 124 5.27 1.96 -3.09
N ILE A 125 4.78 2.19 -1.88
CA ILE A 125 5.36 3.18 -0.98
C ILE A 125 6.30 2.47 -0.01
N SER A 126 7.57 2.77 -0.10
CA SER A 126 8.62 2.28 0.79
C SER A 126 8.88 3.24 1.95
N THR A 127 10.04 3.11 2.58
CA THR A 127 10.53 3.92 3.69
C THR A 127 12.04 4.03 3.60
N ASP A 128 12.61 5.10 4.13
CA ASP A 128 14.06 5.27 4.28
C ASP A 128 14.68 4.34 5.33
N GLU A 129 13.88 3.80 6.24
CA GLU A 129 14.35 2.82 7.23
C GLU A 129 14.91 1.52 6.61
N VAL A 130 14.65 1.26 5.32
CA VAL A 130 15.25 0.12 4.63
C VAL A 130 16.78 0.23 4.53
N TYR A 131 17.32 1.45 4.62
CA TYR A 131 18.77 1.72 4.62
C TYR A 131 19.43 1.54 5.99
N GLY A 132 18.62 1.40 7.07
CA GLY A 132 19.10 1.25 8.44
C GLY A 132 19.42 2.57 9.13
N ASP A 133 20.14 2.48 10.22
CA ASP A 133 20.46 3.64 11.05
C ASP A 133 21.53 4.51 10.39
N VAL A 134 21.26 5.81 10.26
CA VAL A 134 22.18 6.79 9.68
C VAL A 134 22.76 7.65 10.81
N LEU A 135 23.99 7.35 11.20
CA LEU A 135 24.68 8.10 12.26
C LEU A 135 25.10 9.49 11.80
N HIS A 136 25.43 9.65 10.51
CA HIS A 136 25.85 10.93 9.93
C HIS A 136 25.36 11.05 8.49
N GLY A 137 24.87 12.23 8.10
CA GLY A 137 24.46 12.51 6.73
C GLY A 137 23.03 12.07 6.40
N ARG A 138 22.82 11.49 5.21
CA ARG A 138 21.52 11.05 4.68
C ARG A 138 21.71 9.82 3.80
N SER A 139 20.75 8.92 3.81
CA SER A 139 20.68 7.80 2.87
C SER A 139 20.39 8.29 1.45
N LYS A 140 20.91 7.57 0.48
CA LYS A 140 20.64 7.76 -0.96
C LYS A 140 19.98 6.49 -1.51
N GLU A 141 19.27 6.61 -2.62
CA GLU A 141 18.59 5.48 -3.27
C GLU A 141 19.59 4.43 -3.83
N SER A 142 20.89 4.77 -3.91
CA SER A 142 21.96 3.84 -4.29
C SER A 142 22.57 3.06 -3.14
N ASP A 143 22.20 3.38 -1.89
CA ASP A 143 22.79 2.76 -0.72
C ASP A 143 22.23 1.34 -0.52
N ALA A 144 23.05 0.46 0.06
CA ALA A 144 22.62 -0.90 0.39
C ALA A 144 21.52 -0.90 1.45
N TYR A 145 20.58 -1.84 1.34
CA TYR A 145 19.58 -2.05 2.37
C TYR A 145 20.21 -2.76 3.58
N ILE A 146 20.14 -2.13 4.74
CA ILE A 146 20.66 -2.64 6.02
C ILE A 146 19.61 -2.39 7.12
N PRO A 147 18.40 -2.98 7.00
CA PRO A 147 17.31 -2.68 7.91
C PRO A 147 17.63 -3.07 9.36
N SER A 148 17.37 -2.18 10.30
CA SER A 148 17.70 -2.34 11.74
C SER A 148 16.50 -2.74 12.62
N SER A 149 15.31 -2.92 12.03
CA SER A 149 14.11 -3.36 12.76
C SER A 149 13.31 -4.40 11.98
N PRO A 150 12.42 -5.20 12.63
CA PRO A 150 11.52 -6.10 11.92
C PRO A 150 10.61 -5.36 10.94
N TYR A 151 10.12 -4.15 11.26
CA TYR A 151 9.39 -3.29 10.33
C TYR A 151 10.22 -3.00 9.09
N ALA A 152 11.42 -2.43 9.27
CA ALA A 152 12.33 -2.08 8.19
C ALA A 152 12.67 -3.30 7.32
N ALA A 153 12.94 -4.46 7.94
CA ALA A 153 13.21 -5.72 7.25
C ALA A 153 12.03 -6.18 6.38
N THR A 154 10.78 -6.04 6.88
CA THR A 154 9.59 -6.39 6.08
C THR A 154 9.37 -5.43 4.93
N LYS A 155 9.72 -4.14 5.08
CA LYS A 155 9.63 -3.15 3.99
C LYS A 155 10.71 -3.40 2.94
N ALA A 156 11.96 -3.66 3.35
CA ALA A 156 13.03 -4.04 2.43
C ALA A 156 12.66 -5.31 1.63
N SER A 157 12.09 -6.32 2.29
CA SER A 157 11.59 -7.54 1.62
C SER A 157 10.49 -7.22 0.59
N SER A 158 9.58 -6.30 0.93
CA SER A 158 8.52 -5.85 0.00
C SER A 158 9.10 -5.16 -1.23
N ASP A 159 10.11 -4.29 -1.03
CA ASP A 159 10.77 -3.58 -2.14
C ASP A 159 11.47 -4.56 -3.08
N HIS A 160 12.16 -5.56 -2.55
CA HIS A 160 12.76 -6.62 -3.38
C HIS A 160 11.71 -7.41 -4.17
N LEU A 161 10.53 -7.72 -3.58
CA LEU A 161 9.43 -8.36 -4.30
C LEU A 161 8.86 -7.47 -5.42
N VAL A 162 8.82 -6.16 -5.21
CA VAL A 162 8.32 -5.20 -6.21
C VAL A 162 9.31 -5.03 -7.36
N TYR A 163 10.60 -5.10 -7.04
CA TYR A 163 11.68 -4.95 -8.03
C TYR A 163 11.86 -6.19 -8.91
N SER A 164 11.64 -7.40 -8.35
CA SER A 164 11.81 -8.68 -9.07
C SER A 164 10.69 -8.94 -10.08
#